data_1f9b1139729ce9d9dd05b3da7d086204
#
_entry.id   1f9b1139729ce9d9dd05b3da7d086204
#
_cell.length_a   1.000
_cell.length_b   1.000
_cell.length_c   1.000
_cell.angle_alpha   90.00
_cell.angle_beta   90.00
_cell.angle_gamma   90.00
#
_symmetry.space_group_name_H-M   'P 1'
#
loop_
_entity.id
_entity.type
_entity.pdbx_description
1 polymer ?
#
loop_
_entity_poly.entity_id
_entity_poly.type
_entity_poly.pdbx_seq_one_letter_code
_entity_poly.pdbx_strand_id
1 'polypeptide(L)'
;MTASQSNRAQIDEHEPPLSAPLKLSFDYTRSVGPVLGAFFTALRERRIVGVRGSDGRVYVPPAEYDPVSDEPLTEIVPVSSVGTVVSWSWQPAPLEGQPLERPFAWALIKLDGADVPLLHAVAAESAKDISVGTRVHAHWADETVGAITDIAYFAIGEEAEPVADTPDERDPVTMVVIPSSLEIQHTASLPESAYLRALQEGKLLGARTGAEGKLYFPPKEADPATGLPLDNFVELPDKGTVTTFAIINIPFAGQRIKPPYVAAYVLLDGADIPFLHLVSEIDAHEVRMGMRVEAVWKPREEWGLGIDNIEYFRPTGEPDADYDTYKHHL
;
A
#
# COMPACT_ATOMS: atom_id res chain seq x y z
N MET A 1 47.54 -16.36 14.59
CA MET A 1 46.50 -17.39 14.59
C MET A 1 45.89 -17.43 15.97
N THR A 2 44.81 -16.72 16.19
CA THR A 2 43.90 -16.93 17.31
C THR A 2 42.52 -16.78 16.69
N ALA A 3 41.87 -17.92 16.53
CA ALA A 3 40.53 -18.02 16.00
C ALA A 3 39.61 -17.16 16.85
N SER A 4 39.00 -16.17 16.21
CA SER A 4 37.80 -15.54 16.68
C SER A 4 36.82 -16.65 17.09
N GLN A 5 36.59 -16.84 18.37
CA GLN A 5 35.41 -17.56 18.84
C GLN A 5 34.23 -16.75 18.34
N SER A 6 33.54 -17.27 17.35
CA SER A 6 32.36 -16.66 16.76
C SER A 6 31.38 -16.32 17.89
N ASN A 7 30.88 -15.11 17.88
CA ASN A 7 29.82 -14.56 18.72
C ASN A 7 28.47 -15.24 18.36
N ARG A 8 28.45 -16.58 18.38
CA ARG A 8 27.28 -17.38 18.02
C ARG A 8 26.21 -17.17 19.07
N ALA A 9 25.13 -16.49 18.69
CA ALA A 9 23.97 -16.38 19.55
C ALA A 9 23.18 -17.68 19.53
N GLN A 10 22.69 -18.11 20.70
CA GLN A 10 21.73 -19.19 20.79
C GLN A 10 20.32 -18.59 20.71
N ILE A 11 19.53 -19.13 19.81
CA ILE A 11 18.09 -18.83 19.75
C ILE A 11 17.32 -20.02 20.31
N ASP A 12 16.20 -19.77 20.93
CA ASP A 12 15.27 -20.82 21.35
C ASP A 12 14.35 -21.17 20.16
N GLU A 13 14.67 -22.31 19.52
CA GLU A 13 13.88 -22.81 18.39
C GLU A 13 12.47 -23.28 18.80
N HIS A 14 12.19 -23.38 20.10
CA HIS A 14 10.89 -23.79 20.65
C HIS A 14 9.98 -22.58 20.94
N GLU A 15 10.51 -21.35 20.92
CA GLU A 15 9.68 -20.16 21.03
C GLU A 15 8.79 -20.00 19.80
N PRO A 16 7.48 -19.75 19.98
CA PRO A 16 6.57 -19.60 18.86
C PRO A 16 6.96 -18.39 18.00
N PRO A 17 6.74 -18.46 16.67
CA PRO A 17 6.93 -17.32 15.80
C PRO A 17 6.10 -16.11 16.25
N LEU A 18 6.67 -14.92 16.14
CA LEU A 18 5.96 -13.68 16.40
C LEU A 18 4.94 -13.45 15.28
N SER A 19 3.76 -12.96 15.66
CA SER A 19 2.71 -12.64 14.69
C SER A 19 2.00 -11.36 15.12
N ALA A 20 1.74 -10.50 14.14
CA ALA A 20 1.03 -9.25 14.36
C ALA A 20 0.20 -8.86 13.13
N PRO A 21 -0.92 -8.14 13.32
CA PRO A 21 -1.62 -7.54 12.20
C PRO A 21 -0.75 -6.44 11.57
N LEU A 22 -0.64 -6.46 10.25
CA LEU A 22 -0.05 -5.39 9.45
C LEU A 22 -1.16 -4.70 8.67
N LYS A 23 -1.38 -3.42 8.97
CA LYS A 23 -2.33 -2.59 8.25
C LYS A 23 -1.58 -1.55 7.44
N LEU A 24 -1.74 -1.62 6.11
CA LEU A 24 -1.32 -0.59 5.17
C LEU A 24 -2.56 0.18 4.75
N SER A 25 -2.65 1.46 5.07
CA SER A 25 -3.80 2.29 4.75
C SER A 25 -3.34 3.66 4.30
N PHE A 26 -3.84 4.11 3.15
CA PHE A 26 -3.57 5.43 2.61
C PHE A 26 -4.68 5.85 1.64
N ASP A 27 -4.86 7.15 1.50
CA ASP A 27 -5.75 7.72 0.51
C ASP A 27 -4.99 7.89 -0.80
N TYR A 28 -5.36 7.08 -1.81
CA TYR A 28 -4.83 7.23 -3.16
C TYR A 28 -5.62 8.32 -3.89
N THR A 29 -4.95 9.41 -4.23
CA THR A 29 -5.53 10.48 -5.02
C THR A 29 -5.19 10.30 -6.49
N ARG A 30 -6.21 10.38 -7.35
CA ARG A 30 -6.07 10.26 -8.80
C ARG A 30 -6.71 11.45 -9.49
N SER A 31 -5.96 12.13 -10.36
CA SER A 31 -6.53 13.07 -11.32
C SER A 31 -7.39 12.31 -12.32
N VAL A 32 -8.55 12.84 -12.64
CA VAL A 32 -9.45 12.30 -13.66
C VAL A 32 -9.44 13.21 -14.90
N GLY A 33 -9.52 12.58 -16.07
CA GLY A 33 -9.63 13.27 -17.34
C GLY A 33 -11.01 13.92 -17.53
N PRO A 34 -11.23 14.64 -18.65
CA PRO A 34 -12.46 15.38 -18.87
C PRO A 34 -13.70 14.47 -18.92
N VAL A 35 -13.59 13.27 -19.44
CA VAL A 35 -14.71 12.34 -19.61
C VAL A 35 -15.12 11.73 -18.28
N LEU A 36 -14.16 11.19 -17.50
CA LEU A 36 -14.44 10.70 -16.15
C LEU A 36 -14.82 11.84 -15.20
N GLY A 37 -14.22 13.03 -15.35
CA GLY A 37 -14.59 14.21 -14.59
C GLY A 37 -16.05 14.60 -14.81
N ALA A 38 -16.53 14.58 -16.06
CA ALA A 38 -17.93 14.81 -16.39
C ALA A 38 -18.86 13.76 -15.78
N PHE A 39 -18.46 12.48 -15.78
CA PHE A 39 -19.22 11.41 -15.14
C PHE A 39 -19.35 11.61 -13.63
N PHE A 40 -18.26 11.86 -12.93
CA PHE A 40 -18.28 12.09 -11.49
C PHE A 40 -19.03 13.36 -11.09
N THR A 41 -18.90 14.43 -11.91
CA THR A 41 -19.69 15.65 -11.72
C THR A 41 -21.20 15.37 -11.87
N ALA A 42 -21.58 14.56 -12.88
CA ALA A 42 -22.99 14.17 -13.07
C ALA A 42 -23.51 13.30 -11.92
N LEU A 43 -22.70 12.36 -11.38
CA LEU A 43 -23.07 11.56 -10.20
C LEU A 43 -23.38 12.46 -8.99
N ARG A 44 -22.58 13.49 -8.77
CA ARG A 44 -22.79 14.48 -7.71
C ARG A 44 -24.13 15.22 -7.84
N GLU A 45 -24.63 15.33 -9.05
CA GLU A 45 -25.95 15.90 -9.38
C GLU A 45 -27.04 14.83 -9.48
N ARG A 46 -26.77 13.59 -9.02
CA ARG A 46 -27.68 12.44 -9.09
C ARG A 46 -28.11 12.11 -10.52
N ARG A 47 -27.19 12.30 -11.47
CA ARG A 47 -27.37 11.94 -12.87
C ARG A 47 -26.28 10.97 -13.32
N ILE A 48 -26.62 10.09 -14.26
CA ILE A 48 -25.66 9.17 -14.88
C ILE A 48 -25.44 9.60 -16.31
N VAL A 49 -24.17 9.68 -16.71
CA VAL A 49 -23.78 9.92 -18.10
C VAL A 49 -22.85 8.79 -18.56
N GLY A 50 -22.87 8.53 -19.85
CA GLY A 50 -21.91 7.65 -20.51
C GLY A 50 -21.16 8.39 -21.59
N VAL A 51 -20.32 7.68 -22.32
CA VAL A 51 -19.63 8.18 -23.52
C VAL A 51 -19.96 7.29 -24.70
N ARG A 52 -20.19 7.89 -25.90
CA ARG A 52 -20.46 7.16 -27.12
C ARG A 52 -19.16 6.83 -27.86
N GLY A 53 -18.94 5.56 -28.16
CA GLY A 53 -17.84 5.08 -28.98
C GLY A 53 -18.10 5.16 -30.48
N SER A 54 -17.06 4.95 -31.29
CA SER A 54 -17.13 4.95 -32.77
C SER A 54 -18.03 3.84 -33.33
N ASP A 55 -18.23 2.75 -32.58
CA ASP A 55 -19.15 1.66 -32.90
C ASP A 55 -20.60 1.96 -32.51
N GLY A 56 -20.88 3.17 -32.01
CA GLY A 56 -22.19 3.62 -31.55
C GLY A 56 -22.58 3.15 -30.16
N ARG A 57 -21.79 2.32 -29.48
CA ARG A 57 -22.07 1.86 -28.13
C ARG A 57 -21.88 2.99 -27.11
N VAL A 58 -22.70 2.93 -26.05
CA VAL A 58 -22.61 3.80 -24.89
C VAL A 58 -21.96 3.06 -23.74
N TYR A 59 -20.84 3.56 -23.26
CA TYR A 59 -20.04 3.00 -22.16
C TYR A 59 -20.37 3.70 -20.85
N VAL A 60 -20.67 2.92 -19.79
CA VAL A 60 -20.86 3.37 -18.41
C VAL A 60 -20.18 2.38 -17.46
N PRO A 61 -19.21 2.79 -16.62
CA PRO A 61 -18.58 4.13 -16.60
C PRO A 61 -17.95 4.49 -17.95
N PRO A 62 -17.84 5.80 -18.26
CA PRO A 62 -17.27 6.19 -19.53
C PRO A 62 -15.77 5.86 -19.62
N ALA A 63 -15.32 5.52 -20.84
CA ALA A 63 -13.91 5.33 -21.17
C ALA A 63 -13.32 6.64 -21.73
N GLU A 64 -12.05 6.90 -21.44
CA GLU A 64 -11.35 8.08 -21.99
C GLU A 64 -10.97 7.88 -23.46
N TYR A 65 -10.75 6.62 -23.87
CA TYR A 65 -10.37 6.23 -25.22
C TYR A 65 -11.33 5.16 -25.77
N ASP A 66 -11.56 5.23 -27.05
CA ASP A 66 -12.42 4.28 -27.76
C ASP A 66 -11.77 2.90 -27.80
N PRO A 67 -12.42 1.85 -27.27
CA PRO A 67 -11.88 0.48 -27.31
C PRO A 67 -11.70 -0.11 -28.71
N VAL A 68 -12.28 0.54 -29.76
CA VAL A 68 -12.22 0.06 -31.14
C VAL A 68 -11.18 0.82 -31.96
N SER A 69 -11.11 2.15 -31.82
CA SER A 69 -10.26 2.99 -32.64
C SER A 69 -9.03 3.56 -31.92
N ASP A 70 -8.93 3.37 -30.59
CA ASP A 70 -7.92 3.96 -29.70
C ASP A 70 -7.89 5.49 -29.68
N GLU A 71 -8.87 6.15 -30.29
CA GLU A 71 -8.99 7.61 -30.30
C GLU A 71 -9.68 8.14 -29.02
N PRO A 72 -9.37 9.39 -28.59
CA PRO A 72 -10.05 9.98 -27.44
C PRO A 72 -11.56 10.10 -27.64
N LEU A 73 -12.33 9.69 -26.62
CA LEU A 73 -13.79 9.83 -26.62
C LEU A 73 -14.19 11.18 -25.99
N THR A 74 -15.19 11.84 -26.58
CA THR A 74 -15.65 13.17 -26.13
C THR A 74 -17.16 13.33 -26.13
N GLU A 75 -17.92 12.44 -26.78
CA GLU A 75 -19.37 12.53 -26.85
C GLU A 75 -20.02 12.00 -25.58
N ILE A 76 -20.27 12.89 -24.64
CA ILE A 76 -20.98 12.58 -23.39
C ILE A 76 -22.48 12.50 -23.68
N VAL A 77 -23.13 11.41 -23.25
CA VAL A 77 -24.56 11.17 -23.43
C VAL A 77 -25.23 10.86 -22.09
N PRO A 78 -26.48 11.36 -21.86
CA PRO A 78 -27.22 11.00 -20.66
C PRO A 78 -27.63 9.53 -20.69
N VAL A 79 -27.65 8.89 -19.53
CA VAL A 79 -28.05 7.49 -19.33
C VAL A 79 -29.05 7.46 -18.17
N SER A 80 -30.03 6.56 -18.27
CA SER A 80 -31.02 6.35 -17.22
C SER A 80 -30.39 5.85 -15.91
N SER A 81 -30.96 6.25 -14.79
CA SER A 81 -30.65 5.65 -13.46
C SER A 81 -31.36 4.30 -13.24
N VAL A 82 -32.16 3.85 -14.19
CA VAL A 82 -32.87 2.56 -14.16
C VAL A 82 -32.18 1.59 -15.12
N GLY A 83 -32.15 0.31 -14.76
CA GLY A 83 -31.50 -0.70 -15.58
C GLY A 83 -31.97 -2.12 -15.27
N THR A 84 -31.32 -3.08 -15.89
CA THR A 84 -31.64 -4.51 -15.76
C THR A 84 -30.42 -5.29 -15.31
N VAL A 85 -30.58 -6.16 -14.34
CA VAL A 85 -29.53 -7.10 -13.89
C VAL A 85 -29.25 -8.11 -14.99
N VAL A 86 -28.00 -8.19 -15.46
CA VAL A 86 -27.56 -9.14 -16.48
C VAL A 86 -26.70 -10.29 -15.92
N SER A 87 -26.11 -10.07 -14.74
CA SER A 87 -25.40 -11.09 -13.98
C SER A 87 -25.31 -10.65 -12.52
N TRP A 88 -25.21 -11.59 -11.58
CA TRP A 88 -25.10 -11.24 -10.16
C TRP A 88 -24.46 -12.35 -9.35
N SER A 89 -23.98 -11.96 -8.14
CA SER A 89 -23.44 -12.86 -7.12
C SER A 89 -23.91 -12.38 -5.74
N TRP A 90 -24.32 -13.32 -4.87
CA TRP A 90 -24.79 -12.99 -3.54
C TRP A 90 -23.65 -12.81 -2.54
N GLN A 91 -23.67 -11.73 -1.77
CA GLN A 91 -22.78 -11.44 -0.66
C GLN A 91 -23.51 -11.71 0.66
N PRO A 92 -23.35 -12.90 1.27
CA PRO A 92 -24.10 -13.27 2.46
C PRO A 92 -23.57 -12.64 3.75
N ALA A 93 -22.29 -12.26 3.79
CA ALA A 93 -21.62 -11.68 4.93
C ALA A 93 -20.79 -10.49 4.47
N PRO A 94 -21.37 -9.27 4.45
CA PRO A 94 -20.67 -8.07 4.04
C PRO A 94 -19.43 -7.81 4.91
N LEU A 95 -18.38 -7.30 4.28
CA LEU A 95 -17.16 -6.87 4.94
C LEU A 95 -17.21 -5.37 5.23
N GLU A 96 -16.40 -4.92 6.16
CA GLU A 96 -16.22 -3.50 6.43
C GLU A 96 -15.82 -2.74 5.14
N GLY A 97 -16.43 -1.61 4.89
CA GLY A 97 -16.20 -0.79 3.69
C GLY A 97 -17.00 -1.20 2.45
N GLN A 98 -17.82 -2.25 2.52
CA GLN A 98 -18.77 -2.58 1.45
C GLN A 98 -20.00 -1.67 1.48
N PRO A 99 -20.73 -1.51 0.35
CA PRO A 99 -21.82 -0.54 0.24
C PRO A 99 -22.97 -0.74 1.20
N LEU A 100 -23.21 -1.97 1.68
CA LEU A 100 -24.30 -2.32 2.59
C LEU A 100 -23.77 -3.19 3.73
N GLU A 101 -24.25 -2.93 4.96
CA GLU A 101 -23.92 -3.71 6.16
C GLU A 101 -24.73 -5.01 6.28
N ARG A 102 -25.79 -5.17 5.48
CA ARG A 102 -26.62 -6.37 5.39
C ARG A 102 -26.34 -7.15 4.11
N PRO A 103 -26.71 -8.45 4.03
CA PRO A 103 -26.54 -9.23 2.80
C PRO A 103 -27.10 -8.52 1.57
N PHE A 104 -26.41 -8.61 0.43
CA PHE A 104 -26.78 -7.94 -0.81
C PHE A 104 -26.22 -8.70 -2.02
N ALA A 105 -26.55 -8.25 -3.23
CA ALA A 105 -25.95 -8.78 -4.43
C ALA A 105 -24.97 -7.80 -5.08
N TRP A 106 -23.80 -8.26 -5.47
CA TRP A 106 -23.03 -7.61 -6.51
C TRP A 106 -23.61 -7.98 -7.86
N ALA A 107 -23.95 -6.99 -8.67
CA ALA A 107 -24.60 -7.23 -9.97
C ALA A 107 -23.96 -6.40 -11.09
N LEU A 108 -23.90 -6.99 -12.26
CA LEU A 108 -23.73 -6.28 -13.52
C LEU A 108 -25.11 -5.77 -13.97
N ILE A 109 -25.25 -4.45 -14.05
CA ILE A 109 -26.50 -3.77 -14.33
C ILE A 109 -26.37 -3.05 -15.67
N LYS A 110 -27.15 -3.46 -16.67
CA LYS A 110 -27.25 -2.73 -17.92
C LYS A 110 -28.28 -1.63 -17.76
N LEU A 111 -27.80 -0.39 -17.65
CA LEU A 111 -28.65 0.79 -17.56
C LEU A 111 -29.37 1.04 -18.89
N ASP A 112 -30.59 1.58 -18.82
CA ASP A 112 -31.32 1.93 -20.02
C ASP A 112 -30.63 3.10 -20.76
N GLY A 113 -30.26 2.87 -22.01
CA GLY A 113 -29.44 3.78 -22.80
C GLY A 113 -27.93 3.50 -22.74
N ALA A 114 -27.47 2.52 -21.96
CA ALA A 114 -26.09 2.03 -21.97
C ALA A 114 -25.98 0.66 -22.64
N ASP A 115 -24.83 0.37 -23.24
CA ASP A 115 -24.54 -0.91 -23.88
C ASP A 115 -23.62 -1.80 -23.06
N VAL A 116 -22.82 -1.20 -22.17
CA VAL A 116 -21.91 -1.91 -21.25
C VAL A 116 -22.50 -1.90 -19.85
N PRO A 117 -22.57 -3.05 -19.15
CA PRO A 117 -23.14 -3.11 -17.82
C PRO A 117 -22.20 -2.52 -16.77
N LEU A 118 -22.76 -1.78 -15.83
CA LEU A 118 -22.10 -1.25 -14.63
C LEU A 118 -22.10 -2.29 -13.51
N LEU A 119 -20.97 -2.54 -12.88
CA LEU A 119 -20.90 -3.34 -11.65
C LEU A 119 -21.28 -2.48 -10.45
N HIS A 120 -22.32 -2.87 -9.71
CA HIS A 120 -22.72 -2.20 -8.48
C HIS A 120 -23.47 -3.13 -7.50
N ALA A 121 -23.65 -2.66 -6.25
CA ALA A 121 -24.45 -3.37 -5.26
C ALA A 121 -25.94 -3.22 -5.55
N VAL A 122 -26.69 -4.31 -5.37
CA VAL A 122 -28.16 -4.34 -5.41
C VAL A 122 -28.69 -4.76 -4.04
N ALA A 123 -29.53 -3.92 -3.43
CA ALA A 123 -30.23 -4.23 -2.21
C ALA A 123 -31.38 -5.19 -2.50
N ALA A 124 -31.34 -6.37 -1.88
CA ALA A 124 -32.40 -7.36 -1.90
C ALA A 124 -32.55 -7.98 -0.51
N GLU A 125 -33.74 -8.45 -0.15
CA GLU A 125 -33.96 -9.09 1.16
C GLU A 125 -33.30 -10.46 1.22
N SER A 126 -33.29 -11.17 0.10
CA SER A 126 -32.64 -12.47 -0.02
C SER A 126 -32.14 -12.74 -1.45
N ALA A 127 -31.27 -13.74 -1.60
CA ALA A 127 -30.81 -14.21 -2.91
C ALA A 127 -31.94 -14.70 -3.83
N LYS A 128 -33.14 -14.93 -3.31
CA LYS A 128 -34.31 -15.36 -4.08
C LYS A 128 -35.05 -14.21 -4.75
N ASP A 129 -34.81 -13.00 -4.30
CA ASP A 129 -35.50 -11.80 -4.77
C ASP A 129 -34.81 -11.13 -5.96
N ILE A 130 -33.62 -11.62 -6.32
CA ILE A 130 -32.86 -11.14 -7.46
C ILE A 130 -32.59 -12.24 -8.46
N SER A 131 -32.67 -11.91 -9.76
CA SER A 131 -32.41 -12.79 -10.87
C SER A 131 -31.92 -11.98 -12.08
N VAL A 132 -31.38 -12.67 -13.10
CA VAL A 132 -31.17 -12.04 -14.40
C VAL A 132 -32.52 -11.56 -14.95
N GLY A 133 -32.57 -10.31 -15.41
CA GLY A 133 -33.79 -9.65 -15.86
C GLY A 133 -34.47 -8.80 -14.78
N THR A 134 -34.06 -8.87 -13.51
CA THR A 134 -34.59 -8.00 -12.46
C THR A 134 -34.34 -6.54 -12.80
N ARG A 135 -35.39 -5.72 -12.73
CA ARG A 135 -35.32 -4.27 -12.91
C ARG A 135 -34.89 -3.61 -11.61
N VAL A 136 -33.97 -2.67 -11.75
CA VAL A 136 -33.38 -1.94 -10.61
C VAL A 136 -33.20 -0.46 -10.95
N HIS A 137 -33.21 0.39 -9.93
CA HIS A 137 -32.93 1.81 -10.05
C HIS A 137 -31.87 2.26 -9.06
N ALA A 138 -31.11 3.29 -9.40
CA ALA A 138 -30.11 3.86 -8.50
C ALA A 138 -30.78 4.49 -7.27
N HIS A 139 -30.30 4.12 -6.09
CA HIS A 139 -30.57 4.79 -4.83
C HIS A 139 -29.36 5.66 -4.49
N TRP A 140 -29.61 6.97 -4.35
CA TRP A 140 -28.55 7.95 -4.17
C TRP A 140 -28.18 8.14 -2.71
N ALA A 141 -26.90 8.42 -2.45
CA ALA A 141 -26.45 8.82 -1.13
C ALA A 141 -27.09 10.15 -0.70
N ASP A 142 -27.31 10.32 0.59
CA ASP A 142 -27.86 11.56 1.15
C ASP A 142 -26.98 12.77 0.79
N GLU A 143 -25.66 12.61 0.93
CA GLU A 143 -24.64 13.57 0.53
C GLU A 143 -23.85 13.05 -0.66
N THR A 144 -23.79 13.82 -1.73
CA THR A 144 -23.04 13.49 -2.95
C THR A 144 -21.78 14.32 -3.07
N VAL A 145 -20.68 13.68 -3.43
CA VAL A 145 -19.33 14.27 -3.46
C VAL A 145 -18.66 14.25 -4.85
N GLY A 146 -19.24 13.53 -5.79
CA GLY A 146 -18.65 13.29 -7.11
C GLY A 146 -17.77 12.03 -7.12
N ALA A 147 -18.32 10.93 -6.62
CA ALA A 147 -17.69 9.63 -6.59
C ALA A 147 -18.69 8.52 -6.97
N ILE A 148 -18.20 7.32 -7.26
CA ILE A 148 -19.08 6.18 -7.56
C ILE A 148 -20.00 5.84 -6.37
N THR A 149 -19.59 6.16 -5.17
CA THR A 149 -20.35 6.00 -3.93
C THR A 149 -21.53 6.96 -3.80
N ASP A 150 -21.68 7.95 -4.70
CA ASP A 150 -22.88 8.79 -4.78
C ASP A 150 -24.11 7.96 -5.17
N ILE A 151 -23.91 6.85 -5.90
CA ILE A 151 -24.87 5.77 -5.98
C ILE A 151 -24.62 4.87 -4.77
N ALA A 152 -25.45 4.97 -3.72
CA ALA A 152 -25.29 4.16 -2.53
C ALA A 152 -25.45 2.65 -2.84
N TYR A 153 -26.48 2.32 -3.61
CA TYR A 153 -26.77 0.97 -4.13
C TYR A 153 -27.88 1.08 -5.19
N PHE A 154 -28.21 -0.02 -5.84
CA PHE A 154 -29.42 -0.13 -6.64
C PHE A 154 -30.52 -0.84 -5.85
N ALA A 155 -31.73 -0.32 -5.93
CA ALA A 155 -32.94 -0.92 -5.35
C ALA A 155 -33.73 -1.64 -6.43
N ILE A 156 -34.44 -2.72 -6.05
CA ILE A 156 -35.35 -3.47 -6.96
C ILE A 156 -36.56 -2.58 -7.28
N GLY A 157 -36.85 -2.41 -8.55
CA GLY A 157 -37.96 -1.59 -9.05
C GLY A 157 -37.59 -0.78 -10.29
N GLU A 158 -38.57 -0.03 -10.82
CA GLU A 158 -38.41 0.79 -12.04
C GLU A 158 -38.60 2.29 -11.77
N GLU A 159 -38.91 2.68 -10.54
CA GLU A 159 -39.15 4.07 -10.20
C GLU A 159 -37.81 4.76 -9.92
N ALA A 160 -37.35 5.58 -10.88
CA ALA A 160 -36.19 6.41 -10.67
C ALA A 160 -36.45 7.44 -9.55
N GLU A 161 -35.46 7.62 -8.66
CA GLU A 161 -35.55 8.70 -7.68
C GLU A 161 -35.52 10.07 -8.36
N PRO A 162 -36.29 11.03 -7.84
CA PRO A 162 -36.31 12.38 -8.42
C PRO A 162 -34.94 13.03 -8.30
N VAL A 163 -34.52 13.66 -9.39
CA VAL A 163 -33.30 14.47 -9.45
C VAL A 163 -33.63 15.89 -9.00
N ALA A 164 -32.78 16.51 -8.21
CA ALA A 164 -32.96 17.90 -7.83
C ALA A 164 -32.84 18.83 -9.05
N ASP A 165 -33.76 19.74 -9.20
CA ASP A 165 -33.78 20.72 -10.31
C ASP A 165 -32.70 21.83 -10.16
N THR A 166 -32.01 21.87 -9.00
CA THR A 166 -31.02 22.91 -8.72
C THR A 166 -29.65 22.46 -9.24
N PRO A 167 -29.03 23.19 -10.16
CA PRO A 167 -27.68 22.92 -10.60
C PRO A 167 -26.67 22.95 -9.45
N ASP A 168 -25.70 22.06 -9.46
CA ASP A 168 -24.58 22.09 -8.53
C ASP A 168 -23.60 23.22 -8.97
N GLU A 169 -23.42 24.22 -8.10
CA GLU A 169 -22.53 25.37 -8.37
C GLU A 169 -21.06 25.08 -8.07
N ARG A 170 -20.72 23.89 -7.54
CA ARG A 170 -19.33 23.51 -7.25
C ARG A 170 -18.54 23.29 -8.53
N ASP A 171 -17.22 23.50 -8.45
CA ASP A 171 -16.30 23.23 -9.57
C ASP A 171 -16.41 21.76 -10.05
N PRO A 172 -16.21 21.49 -11.35
CA PRO A 172 -16.19 20.14 -11.88
C PRO A 172 -15.20 19.23 -11.13
N VAL A 173 -15.54 17.96 -11.02
CA VAL A 173 -14.67 16.97 -10.40
C VAL A 173 -13.45 16.72 -11.29
N THR A 174 -12.26 17.04 -10.79
CA THR A 174 -10.98 16.85 -11.49
C THR A 174 -10.08 15.82 -10.80
N MET A 175 -10.48 15.40 -9.60
CA MET A 175 -9.71 14.45 -8.78
C MET A 175 -10.67 13.57 -7.99
N VAL A 176 -10.30 12.30 -7.82
CA VAL A 176 -10.98 11.37 -6.91
C VAL A 176 -10.02 10.88 -5.85
N VAL A 177 -10.55 10.64 -4.66
CA VAL A 177 -9.82 10.02 -3.55
C VAL A 177 -10.35 8.61 -3.37
N ILE A 178 -9.43 7.64 -3.41
CA ILE A 178 -9.75 6.22 -3.26
C ILE A 178 -9.10 5.75 -1.96
N PRO A 179 -9.85 5.57 -0.87
CA PRO A 179 -9.30 5.00 0.35
C PRO A 179 -8.85 3.56 0.06
N SER A 180 -7.57 3.31 0.29
CA SER A 180 -6.96 2.00 0.08
C SER A 180 -6.51 1.44 1.43
N SER A 181 -6.93 0.22 1.74
CA SER A 181 -6.53 -0.47 2.97
C SER A 181 -6.24 -1.93 2.68
N LEU A 182 -5.12 -2.40 3.21
CA LEU A 182 -4.73 -3.81 3.18
C LEU A 182 -4.42 -4.24 4.60
N GLU A 183 -5.13 -5.23 5.08
CA GLU A 183 -4.90 -5.84 6.39
C GLU A 183 -4.45 -7.28 6.20
N ILE A 184 -3.28 -7.60 6.71
CA ILE A 184 -2.71 -8.95 6.68
C ILE A 184 -2.25 -9.34 8.06
N GLN A 185 -2.36 -10.63 8.41
CA GLN A 185 -1.72 -11.19 9.58
C GLN A 185 -0.31 -11.58 9.17
N HIS A 186 0.68 -10.76 9.55
CA HIS A 186 2.08 -11.08 9.32
C HIS A 186 2.57 -12.04 10.40
N THR A 187 3.13 -13.18 9.99
CA THR A 187 3.83 -14.12 10.88
C THR A 187 5.29 -14.13 10.48
N ALA A 188 6.14 -13.72 11.40
CA ALA A 188 7.58 -13.68 11.20
C ALA A 188 8.16 -15.11 11.14
N SER A 189 9.18 -15.32 10.31
CA SER A 189 9.97 -16.56 10.33
C SER A 189 10.70 -16.74 11.67
N LEU A 190 11.28 -17.92 11.94
CA LEU A 190 12.07 -18.13 13.15
C LEU A 190 13.27 -17.18 13.24
N PRO A 191 14.11 -16.99 12.19
CA PRO A 191 15.19 -16.02 12.22
C PRO A 191 14.71 -14.58 12.45
N GLU A 192 13.61 -14.18 11.81
CA GLU A 192 13.04 -12.85 11.99
C GLU A 192 12.51 -12.66 13.42
N SER A 193 11.83 -13.67 13.98
CA SER A 193 11.33 -13.61 15.35
C SER A 193 12.47 -13.50 16.37
N ALA A 194 13.54 -14.25 16.16
CA ALA A 194 14.74 -14.16 17.01
C ALA A 194 15.41 -12.79 16.94
N TYR A 195 15.51 -12.24 15.74
CA TYR A 195 16.01 -10.88 15.51
C TYR A 195 15.17 -9.81 16.20
N LEU A 196 13.85 -9.87 16.06
CA LEU A 196 12.94 -8.90 16.68
C LEU A 196 13.02 -8.95 18.22
N ARG A 197 13.14 -10.14 18.82
CA ARG A 197 13.37 -10.29 20.26
C ARG A 197 14.73 -9.75 20.69
N ALA A 198 15.79 -10.01 19.90
CA ALA A 198 17.11 -9.48 20.19
C ALA A 198 17.14 -7.94 20.19
N LEU A 199 16.37 -7.30 19.29
CA LEU A 199 16.21 -5.83 19.28
C LEU A 199 15.61 -5.28 20.58
N GLN A 200 14.67 -6.00 21.22
CA GLN A 200 14.15 -5.60 22.54
C GLN A 200 15.21 -5.67 23.64
N GLU A 201 16.29 -6.46 23.43
CA GLU A 201 17.43 -6.55 24.33
C GLU A 201 18.57 -5.57 23.99
N GLY A 202 18.43 -4.81 22.88
CA GLY A 202 19.47 -3.91 22.38
C GLY A 202 20.58 -4.64 21.63
N LYS A 203 20.28 -5.80 21.04
CA LYS A 203 21.22 -6.60 20.26
C LYS A 203 20.87 -6.61 18.79
N LEU A 204 21.87 -6.53 17.95
CA LEU A 204 21.74 -6.64 16.50
C LEU A 204 22.10 -8.08 16.08
N LEU A 205 21.09 -8.85 15.73
CA LEU A 205 21.26 -10.26 15.39
C LEU A 205 21.21 -10.45 13.87
N GLY A 206 22.31 -10.88 13.28
CA GLY A 206 22.40 -11.37 11.91
C GLY A 206 22.32 -12.89 11.83
N ALA A 207 22.13 -13.43 10.64
CA ALA A 207 22.15 -14.88 10.41
C ALA A 207 22.80 -15.25 9.08
N ARG A 208 23.37 -16.46 9.02
CA ARG A 208 24.00 -17.04 7.83
C ARG A 208 23.80 -18.55 7.78
N THR A 209 24.01 -19.13 6.59
CA THR A 209 24.01 -20.57 6.41
C THR A 209 25.35 -21.16 6.85
N GLY A 210 25.34 -22.05 7.84
CA GLY A 210 26.55 -22.68 8.36
C GLY A 210 27.58 -21.67 8.89
N ALA A 211 28.87 -22.01 8.79
CA ALA A 211 29.97 -21.17 9.30
C ALA A 211 30.52 -20.16 8.30
N GLU A 212 30.40 -20.42 7.00
CA GLU A 212 31.07 -19.71 5.91
C GLU A 212 30.09 -18.95 4.99
N GLY A 213 28.77 -19.07 5.22
CA GLY A 213 27.74 -18.37 4.43
C GLY A 213 27.78 -16.87 4.67
N LYS A 214 27.21 -16.10 3.73
CA LYS A 214 27.03 -14.65 3.89
C LYS A 214 26.21 -14.34 5.13
N LEU A 215 26.64 -13.35 5.89
CA LEU A 215 25.95 -12.87 7.08
C LEU A 215 24.95 -11.75 6.72
N TYR A 216 23.69 -12.10 6.78
CA TYR A 216 22.59 -11.20 6.49
C TYR A 216 22.13 -10.45 7.75
N PHE A 217 21.98 -9.13 7.63
CA PHE A 217 21.34 -8.29 8.62
C PHE A 217 20.38 -7.29 7.92
N PRO A 218 19.10 -7.23 8.29
CA PRO A 218 18.35 -8.17 9.13
C PRO A 218 18.36 -9.61 8.58
N PRO A 219 18.23 -10.63 9.43
CA PRO A 219 18.25 -12.02 8.97
C PRO A 219 17.04 -12.34 8.09
N LYS A 220 17.22 -13.27 7.17
CA LYS A 220 16.17 -13.82 6.31
C LYS A 220 15.88 -15.27 6.73
N GLU A 221 14.77 -15.82 6.26
CA GLU A 221 14.44 -17.24 6.51
C GLU A 221 15.45 -18.19 5.85
N ALA A 222 15.87 -17.84 4.62
CA ALA A 222 16.80 -18.63 3.85
C ALA A 222 17.79 -17.73 3.09
N ASP A 223 18.94 -18.27 2.76
CA ASP A 223 19.92 -17.66 1.89
C ASP A 223 19.32 -17.46 0.48
N PRO A 224 19.23 -16.24 -0.04
CA PRO A 224 18.63 -15.96 -1.33
C PRO A 224 19.36 -16.60 -2.54
N ALA A 225 20.64 -16.94 -2.38
CA ALA A 225 21.42 -17.55 -3.44
C ALA A 225 21.28 -19.07 -3.50
N THR A 226 21.14 -19.71 -2.34
CA THR A 226 21.16 -21.18 -2.23
C THR A 226 19.83 -21.79 -1.83
N GLY A 227 18.93 -21.00 -1.25
CA GLY A 227 17.66 -21.47 -0.67
C GLY A 227 17.82 -22.27 0.63
N LEU A 228 19.04 -22.36 1.18
CA LEU A 228 19.28 -23.06 2.44
C LEU A 228 18.89 -22.19 3.64
N PRO A 229 18.40 -22.80 4.74
CA PRO A 229 18.05 -22.06 5.95
C PRO A 229 19.24 -21.28 6.52
N LEU A 230 18.97 -20.12 7.10
CA LEU A 230 19.93 -19.36 7.90
C LEU A 230 19.87 -19.88 9.35
N ASP A 231 20.78 -20.75 9.71
CA ASP A 231 20.79 -21.52 10.96
C ASP A 231 21.89 -21.11 11.95
N ASN A 232 22.77 -20.19 11.54
CA ASN A 232 23.89 -19.72 12.36
C ASN A 232 23.72 -18.22 12.65
N PHE A 233 23.32 -17.92 13.89
CA PHE A 233 23.04 -16.58 14.37
C PHE A 233 24.28 -15.94 14.97
N VAL A 234 24.52 -14.65 14.63
CA VAL A 234 25.69 -13.88 15.05
C VAL A 234 25.24 -12.52 15.57
N GLU A 235 25.65 -12.17 16.78
CA GLU A 235 25.46 -10.83 17.31
C GLU A 235 26.49 -9.87 16.66
N LEU A 236 25.98 -8.79 16.10
CA LEU A 236 26.75 -7.76 15.41
C LEU A 236 26.93 -6.53 16.31
N PRO A 237 28.05 -5.79 16.19
CA PRO A 237 28.19 -4.49 16.83
C PRO A 237 27.24 -3.47 16.22
N ASP A 238 26.93 -2.43 16.96
CA ASP A 238 26.09 -1.32 16.54
C ASP A 238 26.87 -0.23 15.77
N LYS A 239 28.02 -0.56 15.22
CA LYS A 239 28.88 0.26 14.38
C LYS A 239 28.93 -0.27 12.95
N GLY A 240 29.14 0.65 12.00
CA GLY A 240 29.20 0.28 10.59
C GLY A 240 29.76 1.38 9.71
N THR A 241 29.68 1.16 8.41
CA THR A 241 30.16 2.05 7.36
C THR A 241 29.01 2.44 6.43
N VAL A 242 28.89 3.71 6.10
CA VAL A 242 27.97 4.20 5.06
C VAL A 242 28.50 3.73 3.70
N THR A 243 27.73 2.88 3.01
CA THR A 243 28.12 2.41 1.67
C THR A 243 27.57 3.33 0.59
N THR A 244 26.28 3.62 0.63
CA THR A 244 25.63 4.58 -0.26
C THR A 244 24.53 5.33 0.48
N PHE A 245 24.10 6.48 -0.03
CA PHE A 245 23.10 7.29 0.64
C PHE A 245 22.32 8.17 -0.34
N ALA A 246 21.19 8.69 0.12
CA ALA A 246 20.41 9.72 -0.56
C ALA A 246 20.08 10.85 0.40
N ILE A 247 20.16 12.09 -0.09
CA ILE A 247 19.68 13.28 0.63
C ILE A 247 18.28 13.59 0.14
N ILE A 248 17.32 13.51 1.05
CA ILE A 248 15.92 13.79 0.76
C ILE A 248 15.67 15.28 1.02
N ASN A 249 15.43 16.04 -0.04
CA ASN A 249 15.24 17.49 0.02
C ASN A 249 13.77 17.92 -0.17
N ILE A 250 12.93 17.04 -0.74
CA ILE A 250 11.56 17.36 -1.12
C ILE A 250 10.59 16.78 -0.10
N PRO A 251 9.71 17.59 0.50
CA PRO A 251 8.67 17.07 1.38
C PRO A 251 7.58 16.34 0.57
N PHE A 252 7.00 15.30 1.16
CA PHE A 252 5.85 14.58 0.61
C PHE A 252 4.79 14.30 1.69
N ALA A 253 3.56 14.04 1.26
CA ALA A 253 2.45 13.77 2.18
C ALA A 253 2.72 12.52 3.04
N GLY A 254 2.47 12.60 4.34
CA GLY A 254 2.71 11.51 5.29
C GLY A 254 4.14 11.38 5.79
N GLN A 255 5.06 12.22 5.33
CA GLN A 255 6.45 12.24 5.80
C GLN A 255 6.53 12.66 7.26
N ARG A 256 7.22 11.86 8.09
CA ARG A 256 7.39 12.12 9.54
C ARG A 256 8.62 12.94 9.85
N ILE A 257 9.64 12.93 8.98
CA ILE A 257 10.92 13.62 9.17
C ILE A 257 10.96 14.80 8.21
N LYS A 258 11.31 15.97 8.74
CA LYS A 258 11.40 17.20 7.95
C LYS A 258 12.70 17.22 7.11
N PRO A 259 12.60 17.44 5.78
CA PRO A 259 13.79 17.61 4.93
C PRO A 259 14.62 18.86 5.29
N PRO A 260 15.95 18.86 5.02
CA PRO A 260 16.71 17.75 4.47
C PRO A 260 17.03 16.68 5.50
N TYR A 261 17.06 15.42 5.09
CA TYR A 261 17.55 14.31 5.91
C TYR A 261 18.24 13.27 5.03
N VAL A 262 19.05 12.40 5.64
CA VAL A 262 19.83 11.39 4.94
C VAL A 262 19.31 10.00 5.25
N ALA A 263 18.96 9.26 4.19
CA ALA A 263 18.74 7.82 4.22
C ALA A 263 19.97 7.13 3.64
N ALA A 264 20.61 6.27 4.41
CA ALA A 264 21.87 5.62 4.02
C ALA A 264 21.79 4.11 4.16
N TYR A 265 22.49 3.41 3.28
CA TYR A 265 22.82 2.02 3.47
C TYR A 265 24.03 1.91 4.39
N VAL A 266 23.84 1.29 5.56
CA VAL A 266 24.85 1.07 6.59
C VAL A 266 25.26 -0.40 6.56
N LEU A 267 26.52 -0.68 6.31
CA LEU A 267 27.12 -2.00 6.46
C LEU A 267 27.67 -2.13 7.87
N LEU A 268 26.98 -2.91 8.72
CA LEU A 268 27.46 -3.18 10.07
C LEU A 268 28.76 -3.98 10.04
N ASP A 269 29.63 -3.75 11.00
CA ASP A 269 30.90 -4.45 11.09
C ASP A 269 30.67 -5.96 11.26
N GLY A 270 31.15 -6.74 10.31
CA GLY A 270 30.98 -8.18 10.26
C GLY A 270 29.77 -8.67 9.45
N ALA A 271 28.87 -7.79 9.03
CA ALA A 271 27.80 -8.13 8.09
C ALA A 271 28.30 -8.12 6.63
N ASP A 272 27.64 -8.92 5.78
CA ASP A 272 27.93 -8.96 4.35
C ASP A 272 26.90 -8.22 3.50
N ILE A 273 25.84 -7.71 4.12
CA ILE A 273 24.75 -6.96 3.42
C ILE A 273 24.44 -5.69 4.20
N PRO A 274 24.46 -4.53 3.54
CA PRO A 274 24.09 -3.27 4.16
C PRO A 274 22.56 -3.18 4.30
N PHE A 275 22.09 -2.44 5.32
CA PHE A 275 20.67 -2.16 5.51
C PHE A 275 20.41 -0.66 5.54
N LEU A 276 19.18 -0.28 5.19
CA LEU A 276 18.78 1.12 5.08
C LEU A 276 18.40 1.68 6.46
N HIS A 277 19.00 2.82 6.83
CA HIS A 277 18.64 3.58 8.02
C HIS A 277 18.91 5.08 7.86
N LEU A 278 18.52 5.88 8.84
CA LEU A 278 18.80 7.32 8.89
C LEU A 278 20.23 7.58 9.38
N VAL A 279 20.87 8.64 8.84
CA VAL A 279 22.08 9.24 9.39
C VAL A 279 21.76 10.66 9.83
N SER A 280 22.13 11.01 11.07
CA SER A 280 21.85 12.30 11.70
C SER A 280 23.04 12.82 12.50
N GLU A 281 22.88 13.92 13.23
CA GLU A 281 23.93 14.65 13.97
C GLU A 281 25.08 15.14 13.09
N ILE A 282 24.82 15.34 11.79
CA ILE A 282 25.75 15.87 10.79
C ILE A 282 24.98 16.63 9.73
N ASP A 283 25.58 17.64 9.11
CA ASP A 283 24.99 18.27 7.93
C ASP A 283 24.81 17.22 6.82
N ALA A 284 23.63 17.19 6.19
CA ALA A 284 23.32 16.24 5.16
C ALA A 284 24.32 16.24 3.99
N HIS A 285 24.92 17.41 3.68
CA HIS A 285 25.92 17.58 2.62
C HIS A 285 27.33 17.13 3.01
N GLU A 286 27.57 16.85 4.30
CA GLU A 286 28.84 16.32 4.79
C GLU A 286 28.86 14.79 4.87
N VAL A 287 27.69 14.14 4.71
CA VAL A 287 27.63 12.68 4.65
C VAL A 287 28.31 12.17 3.39
N ARG A 288 29.09 11.10 3.52
CA ARG A 288 29.86 10.52 2.42
C ARG A 288 30.00 9.01 2.55
N MET A 289 30.27 8.36 1.45
CA MET A 289 30.60 6.93 1.41
C MET A 289 31.91 6.66 2.17
N GLY A 290 31.98 5.57 2.90
CA GLY A 290 33.10 5.24 3.78
C GLY A 290 33.00 5.82 5.19
N MET A 291 32.10 6.77 5.45
CA MET A 291 31.91 7.35 6.78
C MET A 291 31.62 6.27 7.81
N ARG A 292 32.34 6.30 8.92
CA ARG A 292 32.11 5.41 10.06
C ARG A 292 31.00 5.96 10.93
N VAL A 293 30.02 5.10 11.24
CA VAL A 293 28.83 5.48 11.99
C VAL A 293 28.55 4.48 13.12
N GLU A 294 27.85 4.95 14.15
CA GLU A 294 27.35 4.13 15.26
C GLU A 294 25.85 4.40 15.50
N ALA A 295 25.13 3.39 15.97
CA ALA A 295 23.70 3.50 16.26
C ALA A 295 23.45 4.38 17.49
N VAL A 296 22.46 5.25 17.40
CA VAL A 296 21.86 5.98 18.52
C VAL A 296 20.54 5.30 18.84
N TRP A 297 20.49 4.70 20.03
CA TRP A 297 19.31 3.98 20.50
C TRP A 297 18.34 4.94 21.19
N LYS A 298 17.04 4.72 21.00
CA LYS A 298 16.01 5.39 21.79
C LYS A 298 16.16 5.06 23.28
N PRO A 299 15.52 5.86 24.17
CA PRO A 299 15.38 5.47 25.57
C PRO A 299 14.82 4.05 25.71
N ARG A 300 15.39 3.25 26.65
CA ARG A 300 15.04 1.81 26.76
C ARG A 300 13.57 1.54 27.00
N GLU A 301 12.88 2.44 27.66
CA GLU A 301 11.45 2.39 27.92
C GLU A 301 10.57 2.49 26.64
N GLU A 302 11.15 2.97 25.55
CA GLU A 302 10.48 3.09 24.25
C GLU A 302 10.76 1.89 23.32
N TRP A 303 11.60 0.92 23.77
CA TRP A 303 11.98 -0.20 22.90
C TRP A 303 10.83 -1.18 22.68
N GLY A 304 10.62 -1.53 21.41
CA GLY A 304 9.64 -2.52 20.93
C GLY A 304 10.30 -3.64 20.13
N LEU A 305 9.47 -4.40 19.46
CA LEU A 305 9.87 -5.45 18.52
C LEU A 305 10.12 -4.85 17.13
N GLY A 306 11.08 -3.94 17.00
CA GLY A 306 11.34 -3.24 15.74
C GLY A 306 12.71 -2.60 15.65
N ILE A 307 13.20 -2.43 14.42
CA ILE A 307 14.49 -1.76 14.13
C ILE A 307 14.44 -0.27 14.51
N ASP A 308 13.27 0.29 14.68
CA ASP A 308 13.05 1.67 15.14
C ASP A 308 13.43 1.91 16.60
N ASN A 309 13.91 0.90 17.33
CA ASN A 309 14.65 1.06 18.59
C ASN A 309 15.96 1.82 18.35
N ILE A 310 16.55 1.74 17.16
CA ILE A 310 17.59 2.63 16.68
C ILE A 310 16.91 3.87 16.11
N GLU A 311 17.21 5.03 16.68
CA GLU A 311 16.62 6.29 16.21
C GLU A 311 17.28 6.74 14.91
N TYR A 312 18.61 6.69 14.85
CA TYR A 312 19.45 6.98 13.68
C TYR A 312 20.88 6.46 13.91
N PHE A 313 21.72 6.59 12.90
CA PHE A 313 23.17 6.44 13.01
C PHE A 313 23.82 7.81 13.01
N ARG A 314 24.90 7.98 13.80
CA ARG A 314 25.71 9.21 13.85
C ARG A 314 27.17 8.93 13.49
N PRO A 315 27.92 9.92 13.00
CA PRO A 315 29.35 9.76 12.79
C PRO A 315 30.10 9.42 14.09
N THR A 316 31.03 8.46 14.02
CA THR A 316 31.89 8.12 15.17
C THR A 316 33.06 9.09 15.35
N GLY A 317 33.39 9.86 14.31
CA GLY A 317 34.62 10.66 14.27
C GLY A 317 35.88 9.86 13.92
N GLU A 318 35.77 8.56 13.71
CA GLU A 318 36.86 7.71 13.21
C GLU A 318 37.17 8.04 11.73
N PRO A 319 38.40 7.77 11.26
CA PRO A 319 38.72 7.88 9.83
C PRO A 319 37.75 7.04 8.99
N ASP A 320 37.47 7.52 7.78
CA ASP A 320 36.64 6.78 6.83
C ASP A 320 37.20 5.39 6.56
N ALA A 321 36.31 4.42 6.37
CA ALA A 321 36.69 3.05 6.01
C ALA A 321 37.41 3.00 4.67
N ASP A 322 38.36 2.09 4.53
CA ASP A 322 39.04 1.84 3.25
C ASP A 322 38.00 1.43 2.20
N TYR A 323 38.09 2.04 1.03
CA TYR A 323 37.21 1.78 -0.12
C TYR A 323 37.10 0.30 -0.47
N ASP A 324 38.18 -0.42 -0.36
CA ASP A 324 38.25 -1.86 -0.66
C ASP A 324 37.38 -2.71 0.29
N THR A 325 37.03 -2.20 1.48
CA THR A 325 36.20 -2.91 2.45
C THR A 325 34.72 -2.86 2.14
N TYR A 326 34.24 -1.88 1.34
CA TYR A 326 32.81 -1.71 1.05
C TYR A 326 32.46 -1.56 -0.44
N LYS A 327 33.45 -1.47 -1.34
CA LYS A 327 33.22 -1.28 -2.79
C LYS A 327 32.31 -2.33 -3.45
N HIS A 328 32.21 -3.52 -2.86
CA HIS A 328 31.36 -4.61 -3.35
C HIS A 328 29.87 -4.45 -2.97
N HIS A 329 29.54 -3.40 -2.22
CA HIS A 329 28.20 -3.07 -1.73
C HIS A 329 27.67 -1.76 -2.31
N LEU A 330 28.30 -1.24 -3.37
CA LEU A 330 27.89 -0.03 -4.09
C LEU A 330 26.92 -0.34 -5.21
#